data_7ba3f301b3ecf8c94fb2f46b6d9d8a5f
#
_entry.id   7ba3f301b3ecf8c94fb2f46b6d9d8a5f
#
_cell.length_a   1.000
_cell.length_b   1.000
_cell.length_c   1.000
_cell.angle_alpha   90.00
_cell.angle_beta   90.00
_cell.angle_gamma   90.00
#
_symmetry.space_group_name_H-M   'P 1'
#
loop_
_entity.id
_entity.type
_entity.pdbx_description
1 polymer ?
#
loop_
_entity_poly.entity_id
_entity_poly.type
_entity_poly.pdbx_seq_one_letter_code
_entity_poly.pdbx_strand_id
1 'polypeptide(L)'
;MKKKIIIIICSLVILIISAQIGTVYLGNKSSFGIEKGGDKQISGIITFVSNRTDKQDEIINLINDFENIYPMVKVKLELIGDAEEILQRKASVGELADVTVVPNAISSSEFNKYFLPIDDIGFNKDNIYNYYQGTGADGKLYNLSTSLSWHGVIYNKKIFNELGMNKVPVTKKEFFKFCDKMKENNIVPIALNYKQSWIMNMWIDNIPDLYNINSKKDLMNESYSVLDDDSSFYKSMEFLRQIYKYGYCEKNLINYEWEECKNDIVQGKIAMIVWNSDFINQLVDMGMNEEDIGIFPIPETKSVIINGDYRIGVSRNTKYPEASKAFLKYLFEKDRYADAVNIMSNLKNSDSSERLLKNLNQYNIDIKFKDDIISKINDNEKKQNSVFSEIKNSAGIDYNLVQKYIIAPDTDVIRKNVNEKWKSEKLKYR
;
A
#
# COMPACT_ATOMS: atom_id res chain seq x y z
N MET A 1 -34.36 68.64 -10.01
CA MET A 1 -34.58 67.85 -8.79
C MET A 1 -34.61 66.31 -9.05
N LYS A 2 -35.37 65.81 -10.00
CA LYS A 2 -35.48 64.31 -10.26
C LYS A 2 -34.15 63.59 -10.55
N LYS A 3 -33.21 64.21 -11.32
CA LYS A 3 -31.88 63.56 -11.62
C LYS A 3 -30.98 63.44 -10.40
N LYS A 4 -31.00 64.38 -9.44
CA LYS A 4 -30.20 64.26 -8.21
C LYS A 4 -30.73 63.19 -7.24
N ILE A 5 -32.02 62.99 -7.19
CA ILE A 5 -32.65 61.94 -6.37
C ILE A 5 -32.33 60.52 -6.93
N ILE A 6 -32.31 60.33 -8.24
CA ILE A 6 -31.93 59.09 -8.87
C ILE A 6 -30.46 58.71 -8.59
N ILE A 7 -29.53 59.67 -8.63
CA ILE A 7 -28.11 59.46 -8.34
C ILE A 7 -27.92 59.05 -6.88
N ILE A 8 -28.65 59.66 -5.94
CA ILE A 8 -28.57 59.32 -4.52
C ILE A 8 -29.14 57.91 -4.24
N ILE A 9 -30.23 57.52 -4.92
CA ILE A 9 -30.81 56.19 -4.78
C ILE A 9 -29.87 55.13 -5.37
N CYS A 10 -29.24 55.38 -6.52
CA CYS A 10 -28.28 54.44 -7.11
C CYS A 10 -27.01 54.28 -6.25
N SER A 11 -26.51 55.38 -5.64
CA SER A 11 -25.34 55.29 -4.74
C SER A 11 -25.66 54.56 -3.42
N LEU A 12 -26.88 54.67 -2.88
CA LEU A 12 -27.34 53.92 -1.72
C LEU A 12 -27.52 52.42 -2.02
N VAL A 13 -28.04 52.07 -3.19
CA VAL A 13 -28.17 50.68 -3.61
C VAL A 13 -26.82 50.00 -3.82
N ILE A 14 -25.83 50.73 -4.39
CA ILE A 14 -24.47 50.22 -4.56
C ILE A 14 -23.80 50.00 -3.18
N LEU A 15 -24.02 50.89 -2.22
CA LEU A 15 -23.49 50.76 -0.85
C LEU A 15 -24.13 49.58 -0.09
N ILE A 16 -25.42 49.32 -0.30
CA ILE A 16 -26.11 48.19 0.32
C ILE A 16 -25.64 46.84 -0.32
N ILE A 17 -25.45 46.83 -1.65
CA ILE A 17 -24.93 45.62 -2.33
C ILE A 17 -23.46 45.35 -1.93
N SER A 18 -22.64 46.38 -1.80
CA SER A 18 -21.25 46.19 -1.33
C SER A 18 -21.18 45.76 0.14
N ALA A 19 -22.08 46.25 0.99
CA ALA A 19 -22.21 45.76 2.37
C ALA A 19 -22.69 44.29 2.48
N GLN A 20 -23.62 43.87 1.63
CA GLN A 20 -24.08 42.51 1.57
C GLN A 20 -23.02 41.56 0.97
N ILE A 21 -22.26 41.98 -0.03
CA ILE A 21 -21.12 41.18 -0.56
C ILE A 21 -20.02 41.12 0.48
N GLY A 22 -19.76 42.20 1.23
CA GLY A 22 -18.80 42.19 2.35
C GLY A 22 -19.20 41.25 3.48
N THR A 23 -20.49 41.14 3.83
CA THR A 23 -20.99 40.21 4.86
C THR A 23 -21.02 38.79 4.37
N VAL A 24 -21.27 38.51 3.09
CA VAL A 24 -21.16 37.17 2.52
C VAL A 24 -19.68 36.74 2.40
N TYR A 25 -18.77 37.67 2.09
CA TYR A 25 -17.33 37.38 2.06
C TYR A 25 -16.70 37.24 3.45
N LEU A 26 -17.26 37.88 4.47
CA LEU A 26 -16.85 37.76 5.87
C LEU A 26 -17.61 36.62 6.60
N GLY A 27 -18.80 36.25 6.12
CA GLY A 27 -19.57 35.12 6.69
C GLY A 27 -19.14 33.73 6.23
N ASN A 28 -18.37 33.60 5.14
CA ASN A 28 -17.76 32.36 4.69
C ASN A 28 -16.31 32.17 5.16
N LYS A 29 -15.77 33.05 5.99
CA LYS A 29 -14.74 32.66 6.93
C LYS A 29 -15.45 31.98 8.09
N SER A 30 -15.81 30.70 7.91
CA SER A 30 -16.02 29.81 9.04
C SER A 30 -14.83 30.02 9.98
N SER A 31 -15.10 30.58 11.14
CA SER A 31 -14.19 30.60 12.27
C SER A 31 -13.78 29.16 12.52
N PHE A 32 -12.68 28.73 11.93
CA PHE A 32 -11.90 27.62 12.47
C PHE A 32 -11.51 28.10 13.86
N GLY A 33 -12.27 27.65 14.84
CA GLY A 33 -11.90 27.76 16.24
C GLY A 33 -10.55 27.08 16.37
N ILE A 34 -9.50 27.89 16.43
CA ILE A 34 -8.25 27.49 17.06
C ILE A 34 -8.67 27.29 18.53
N GLU A 35 -8.93 26.05 18.92
CA GLU A 35 -8.95 25.68 20.33
C GLU A 35 -7.60 26.09 20.91
N LYS A 36 -7.58 27.21 21.60
CA LYS A 36 -6.50 27.57 22.51
C LYS A 36 -6.57 26.67 23.74
N GLY A 37 -6.21 25.39 23.55
CA GLY A 37 -5.71 24.58 24.65
C GLY A 37 -4.35 25.12 25.04
N GLY A 38 -4.05 25.26 26.31
CA GLY A 38 -2.84 25.90 26.85
C GLY A 38 -1.55 25.32 26.27
N ASP A 39 -1.05 25.99 25.23
CA ASP A 39 -0.03 25.44 24.34
C ASP A 39 1.36 25.78 24.89
N LYS A 40 2.10 24.75 25.27
CA LYS A 40 3.55 24.79 25.10
C LYS A 40 3.80 25.03 23.60
N GLN A 41 4.40 26.17 23.27
CA GLN A 41 4.67 26.57 21.88
C GLN A 41 5.54 25.50 21.22
N ILE A 42 4.94 24.73 20.29
CA ILE A 42 5.63 23.63 19.58
C ILE A 42 6.71 24.23 18.70
N SER A 43 7.95 23.77 18.87
CA SER A 43 9.11 24.28 18.11
C SER A 43 10.15 23.16 17.87
N GLY A 44 10.99 23.36 16.87
CA GLY A 44 12.11 22.45 16.59
C GLY A 44 12.45 22.33 15.12
N ILE A 45 13.59 21.68 14.87
CA ILE A 45 13.99 21.30 13.51
C ILE A 45 13.93 19.78 13.45
N ILE A 46 12.96 19.25 12.71
CA ILE A 46 12.75 17.81 12.53
C ILE A 46 13.12 17.36 11.11
N THR A 47 13.50 16.11 10.98
CA THR A 47 13.75 15.48 9.67
C THR A 47 12.63 14.50 9.37
N PHE A 48 12.07 14.59 8.15
CA PHE A 48 11.10 13.64 7.64
C PHE A 48 11.69 12.81 6.50
N VAL A 49 11.66 11.48 6.65
CA VAL A 49 12.04 10.54 5.60
C VAL A 49 10.78 10.01 4.91
N SER A 50 10.70 10.22 3.59
CA SER A 50 9.68 9.62 2.72
C SER A 50 10.34 8.74 1.65
N ASN A 51 9.66 7.65 1.28
CA ASN A 51 10.05 6.79 0.16
C ASN A 51 9.41 7.21 -1.18
N ARG A 52 8.57 8.24 -1.18
CA ARG A 52 7.89 8.75 -2.37
C ARG A 52 8.76 9.80 -3.08
N THR A 53 9.82 9.31 -3.74
CA THR A 53 10.74 10.14 -4.54
C THR A 53 10.07 10.76 -5.76
N ASP A 54 8.95 10.18 -6.19
CA ASP A 54 8.10 10.62 -7.30
C ASP A 54 7.15 11.77 -6.93
N LYS A 55 7.03 12.11 -5.62
CA LYS A 55 6.09 13.09 -5.08
C LYS A 55 6.78 14.18 -4.25
N GLN A 56 7.98 14.56 -4.66
CA GLN A 56 8.80 15.53 -3.91
C GLN A 56 8.11 16.87 -3.73
N ASP A 57 7.56 17.44 -4.79
CA ASP A 57 6.98 18.78 -4.77
C ASP A 57 5.70 18.82 -3.93
N GLU A 58 4.87 17.79 -4.03
CA GLU A 58 3.65 17.65 -3.25
C GLU A 58 3.96 17.54 -1.75
N ILE A 59 5.00 16.77 -1.38
CA ILE A 59 5.44 16.62 0.01
C ILE A 59 6.03 17.93 0.54
N ILE A 60 6.79 18.66 -0.29
CA ILE A 60 7.31 20.01 0.07
C ILE A 60 6.15 20.97 0.33
N ASN A 61 5.09 20.94 -0.47
CA ASN A 61 3.89 21.76 -0.25
C ASN A 61 3.22 21.42 1.09
N LEU A 62 3.07 20.15 1.43
CA LEU A 62 2.56 19.74 2.75
C LEU A 62 3.43 20.25 3.90
N ILE A 63 4.76 20.21 3.74
CA ILE A 63 5.70 20.73 4.74
C ILE A 63 5.53 22.24 4.91
N ASN A 64 5.45 22.99 3.80
CA ASN A 64 5.25 24.44 3.83
C ASN A 64 3.94 24.81 4.52
N ASP A 65 2.86 24.11 4.24
CA ASP A 65 1.56 24.33 4.87
C ASP A 65 1.60 24.02 6.38
N PHE A 66 2.30 22.96 6.78
CA PHE A 66 2.53 22.64 8.18
C PHE A 66 3.35 23.74 8.88
N GLU A 67 4.43 24.20 8.27
CA GLU A 67 5.28 25.28 8.81
C GLU A 67 4.53 26.62 8.92
N ASN A 68 3.56 26.89 8.05
CA ASN A 68 2.67 28.06 8.18
C ASN A 68 1.77 27.96 9.42
N ILE A 69 1.33 26.75 9.78
CA ILE A 69 0.52 26.50 11.00
C ILE A 69 1.41 26.55 12.25
N TYR A 70 2.63 26.01 12.16
CA TYR A 70 3.60 25.91 13.25
C TYR A 70 4.91 26.62 12.90
N PRO A 71 4.94 27.98 12.89
CA PRO A 71 6.06 28.77 12.33
C PRO A 71 7.39 28.60 13.08
N MET A 72 7.38 28.02 14.29
CA MET A 72 8.60 27.70 15.05
C MET A 72 9.09 26.28 14.80
N VAL A 73 8.45 25.50 13.94
CA VAL A 73 8.91 24.18 13.49
C VAL A 73 9.48 24.31 12.10
N LYS A 74 10.61 23.64 11.85
CA LYS A 74 11.17 23.44 10.52
C LYS A 74 11.28 21.96 10.21
N VAL A 75 10.86 21.55 8.99
CA VAL A 75 10.90 20.15 8.56
C VAL A 75 11.89 20.03 7.40
N LYS A 76 12.90 19.18 7.59
CA LYS A 76 13.86 18.79 6.54
C LYS A 76 13.40 17.53 5.88
N LEU A 77 13.14 17.55 4.59
CA LEU A 77 12.76 16.37 3.81
C LEU A 77 14.01 15.59 3.38
N GLU A 78 14.01 14.29 3.60
CA GLU A 78 14.96 13.31 3.05
C GLU A 78 14.15 12.29 2.23
N LEU A 79 14.47 12.14 0.94
CA LEU A 79 13.82 11.18 0.04
C LEU A 79 14.71 9.98 -0.18
N ILE A 80 14.20 8.79 0.13
CA ILE A 80 14.94 7.52 0.00
C ILE A 80 14.04 6.51 -0.72
N GLY A 81 14.29 6.25 -2.02
CA GLY A 81 13.47 5.34 -2.82
C GLY A 81 13.53 3.89 -2.32
N ASP A 82 14.72 3.33 -2.15
CA ASP A 82 14.96 1.99 -1.61
C ASP A 82 15.17 2.05 -0.08
N ALA A 83 14.12 2.47 0.62
CA ALA A 83 14.20 2.86 2.02
C ALA A 83 14.46 1.66 2.97
N GLU A 84 14.05 0.43 2.63
CA GLU A 84 14.01 -0.71 3.56
C GLU A 84 15.38 -1.00 4.19
N GLU A 85 16.38 -1.31 3.37
CA GLU A 85 17.72 -1.66 3.88
C GLU A 85 18.45 -0.48 4.53
N ILE A 86 18.27 0.73 3.97
CA ILE A 86 18.92 1.94 4.48
C ILE A 86 18.36 2.27 5.86
N LEU A 87 17.04 2.26 6.01
CA LEU A 87 16.39 2.57 7.28
C LEU A 87 16.59 1.48 8.33
N GLN A 88 16.70 0.21 7.92
CA GLN A 88 17.05 -0.88 8.82
C GLN A 88 18.46 -0.68 9.41
N ARG A 89 19.44 -0.28 8.60
CA ARG A 89 20.79 0.08 9.08
C ARG A 89 20.76 1.29 10.00
N LYS A 90 20.06 2.37 9.61
CA LYS A 90 19.88 3.56 10.46
C LYS A 90 19.22 3.20 11.80
N ALA A 91 18.22 2.33 11.80
CA ALA A 91 17.56 1.86 13.02
C ALA A 91 18.54 1.14 13.96
N SER A 92 19.38 0.25 13.43
CA SER A 92 20.32 -0.55 14.22
C SER A 92 21.35 0.29 14.96
N VAL A 93 21.68 1.49 14.46
CA VAL A 93 22.62 2.44 15.07
C VAL A 93 21.93 3.63 15.74
N GLY A 94 20.59 3.64 15.80
CA GLY A 94 19.82 4.70 16.47
C GLY A 94 19.73 6.02 15.70
N GLU A 95 19.94 6.01 14.38
CA GLU A 95 19.99 7.19 13.48
C GLU A 95 18.74 7.34 12.60
N LEU A 96 17.60 6.82 13.04
CA LEU A 96 16.34 7.09 12.36
C LEU A 96 16.01 8.58 12.42
N ALA A 97 15.46 9.12 11.33
CA ALA A 97 14.93 10.47 11.28
C ALA A 97 13.76 10.65 12.25
N ASP A 98 13.45 11.91 12.63
CA ASP A 98 12.43 12.23 13.62
C ASP A 98 11.04 11.67 13.24
N VAL A 99 10.64 11.83 11.99
CA VAL A 99 9.46 11.19 11.39
C VAL A 99 9.92 10.38 10.20
N THR A 100 9.63 9.09 10.16
CA THR A 100 10.26 8.20 9.18
C THR A 100 9.37 7.04 8.77
N VAL A 101 9.61 6.54 7.57
CA VAL A 101 9.10 5.25 7.13
C VAL A 101 9.61 4.17 8.09
N VAL A 102 8.75 3.26 8.49
CA VAL A 102 9.04 2.13 9.38
C VAL A 102 9.50 0.94 8.56
N PRO A 103 10.74 0.45 8.73
CA PRO A 103 11.21 -0.76 8.04
C PRO A 103 10.32 -1.98 8.35
N ASN A 104 10.02 -2.79 7.33
CA ASN A 104 9.22 -4.00 7.49
C ASN A 104 9.91 -5.05 8.37
N ALA A 105 11.23 -5.05 8.41
CA ALA A 105 12.03 -5.93 9.27
C ALA A 105 11.82 -5.66 10.76
N ILE A 106 11.36 -4.46 11.16
CA ILE A 106 11.04 -4.15 12.56
C ILE A 106 9.68 -4.73 12.90
N SER A 107 9.67 -5.76 13.73
CA SER A 107 8.44 -6.43 14.17
C SER A 107 7.66 -5.61 15.20
N SER A 108 6.35 -5.89 15.35
CA SER A 108 5.51 -5.21 16.33
C SER A 108 5.99 -5.37 17.79
N SER A 109 6.71 -6.46 18.10
CA SER A 109 7.32 -6.68 19.41
C SER A 109 8.50 -5.73 19.71
N GLU A 110 9.00 -5.06 18.68
CA GLU A 110 10.17 -4.18 18.78
C GLU A 110 9.83 -2.70 18.56
N PHE A 111 8.59 -2.34 18.21
CA PHE A 111 8.23 -0.95 17.93
C PHE A 111 8.63 -0.01 19.07
N ASN A 112 8.41 -0.41 20.31
CA ASN A 112 8.78 0.38 21.47
C ASN A 112 10.28 0.65 21.65
N LYS A 113 11.15 -0.10 20.96
CA LYS A 113 12.60 0.15 20.98
C LYS A 113 12.99 1.31 20.06
N TYR A 114 12.27 1.48 18.95
CA TYR A 114 12.63 2.39 17.88
C TYR A 114 11.70 3.60 17.75
N PHE A 115 10.45 3.48 18.18
CA PHE A 115 9.42 4.50 17.98
C PHE A 115 8.78 4.96 19.28
N LEU A 116 8.26 6.18 19.28
CA LEU A 116 7.42 6.72 20.35
C LEU A 116 5.97 6.26 20.18
N PRO A 117 5.24 6.01 21.28
CA PRO A 117 3.80 5.78 21.19
C PRO A 117 3.10 7.06 20.72
N ILE A 118 2.07 6.88 19.90
CA ILE A 118 1.30 7.96 19.26
C ILE A 118 -0.20 7.86 19.57
N ASP A 119 -0.59 7.18 20.64
CA ASP A 119 -1.99 7.06 21.06
C ASP A 119 -2.64 8.42 21.39
N ASP A 120 -1.83 9.41 21.71
CA ASP A 120 -2.21 10.76 22.12
C ASP A 120 -2.50 11.73 20.97
N ILE A 121 -2.26 11.33 19.70
CA ILE A 121 -2.47 12.22 18.55
C ILE A 121 -3.83 12.07 17.85
N GLY A 122 -4.73 11.24 18.41
CA GLY A 122 -6.14 11.19 18.01
C GLY A 122 -6.50 10.06 17.03
N PHE A 123 -5.55 9.19 16.66
CA PHE A 123 -5.82 8.01 15.85
C PHE A 123 -6.08 6.78 16.72
N ASN A 124 -7.09 6.00 16.34
CA ASN A 124 -7.48 4.79 17.06
C ASN A 124 -8.21 3.81 16.13
N LYS A 125 -8.55 2.63 16.65
CA LYS A 125 -9.22 1.57 15.89
C LYS A 125 -10.57 1.96 15.26
N ASP A 126 -11.21 3.03 15.75
CA ASP A 126 -12.55 3.42 15.28
C ASP A 126 -12.46 4.39 14.08
N ASN A 127 -11.34 5.11 13.92
CA ASN A 127 -11.18 6.13 12.88
C ASN A 127 -10.12 5.81 11.83
N ILE A 128 -9.26 4.79 12.04
CA ILE A 128 -8.32 4.33 10.99
C ILE A 128 -8.49 2.83 10.71
N TYR A 129 -8.21 2.45 9.47
CA TYR A 129 -7.91 1.08 9.10
C TYR A 129 -6.47 0.74 9.51
N ASN A 130 -6.11 -0.54 9.53
CA ASN A 130 -4.75 -1.01 9.82
C ASN A 130 -4.20 -0.55 11.20
N TYR A 131 -5.07 -0.32 12.17
CA TYR A 131 -4.70 0.07 13.53
C TYR A 131 -3.80 -0.96 14.20
N TYR A 132 -4.18 -2.25 14.14
CA TYR A 132 -3.43 -3.33 14.78
C TYR A 132 -2.08 -3.61 14.11
N GLN A 133 -1.91 -3.26 12.83
CA GLN A 133 -0.62 -3.32 12.16
C GLN A 133 0.37 -2.28 12.72
N GLY A 134 -0.12 -1.14 13.20
CA GLY A 134 0.66 -0.10 13.85
C GLY A 134 0.86 -0.31 15.34
N THR A 135 0.17 -1.30 15.94
CA THR A 135 0.15 -1.53 17.39
C THR A 135 1.30 -2.47 17.79
N GLY A 136 2.04 -2.06 18.84
CA GLY A 136 3.10 -2.87 19.44
C GLY A 136 2.55 -4.00 20.33
N ALA A 137 3.46 -4.87 20.80
CA ALA A 137 3.10 -5.98 21.70
C ALA A 137 2.55 -5.50 23.05
N ASP A 138 2.84 -4.26 23.43
CA ASP A 138 2.32 -3.60 24.65
C ASP A 138 0.93 -2.95 24.43
N GLY A 139 0.33 -3.11 23.27
CA GLY A 139 -0.98 -2.59 22.92
C GLY A 139 -1.03 -1.11 22.55
N LYS A 140 0.12 -0.42 22.48
CA LYS A 140 0.20 0.99 22.09
C LYS A 140 0.40 1.15 20.59
N LEU A 141 -0.16 2.23 20.03
CA LEU A 141 0.03 2.60 18.64
C LEU A 141 1.38 3.30 18.43
N TYR A 142 2.17 2.87 17.45
CA TYR A 142 3.53 3.38 17.18
C TYR A 142 3.71 3.95 15.78
N ASN A 143 2.87 3.57 14.85
CA ASN A 143 2.95 4.00 13.46
C ASN A 143 1.58 3.94 12.78
N LEU A 144 1.47 4.64 11.66
CA LEU A 144 0.28 4.70 10.83
C LEU A 144 0.60 4.17 9.43
N SER A 145 -0.24 3.31 8.90
CA SER A 145 -0.15 2.89 7.49
C SER A 145 -0.50 4.07 6.58
N THR A 146 0.26 4.23 5.50
CA THR A 146 0.07 5.36 4.57
C THR A 146 -1.17 5.21 3.71
N SER A 147 -1.55 3.96 3.39
CA SER A 147 -2.66 3.71 2.48
C SER A 147 -3.45 2.45 2.82
N LEU A 148 -4.58 2.29 2.12
CA LEU A 148 -5.30 1.04 1.94
C LEU A 148 -5.03 0.49 0.56
N SER A 149 -4.73 -0.81 0.48
CA SER A 149 -4.45 -1.46 -0.78
C SER A 149 -4.78 -2.95 -0.76
N TRP A 150 -4.84 -3.56 -1.93
CA TRP A 150 -5.04 -4.99 -2.10
C TRP A 150 -4.38 -5.51 -3.38
N HIS A 151 -4.02 -6.78 -3.41
CA HIS A 151 -3.41 -7.42 -4.57
C HIS A 151 -4.47 -7.96 -5.52
N GLY A 152 -4.40 -7.54 -6.78
CA GLY A 152 -5.27 -8.00 -7.86
C GLY A 152 -4.59 -7.96 -9.22
N VAL A 153 -5.34 -8.27 -10.25
CA VAL A 153 -4.90 -8.13 -11.64
C VAL A 153 -5.32 -6.75 -12.13
N ILE A 154 -4.38 -5.85 -12.26
CA ILE A 154 -4.58 -4.53 -12.87
C ILE A 154 -4.52 -4.70 -14.38
N TYR A 155 -5.45 -4.08 -15.11
CA TYR A 155 -5.58 -4.29 -16.55
C TYR A 155 -6.00 -3.04 -17.32
N ASN A 156 -5.65 -2.99 -18.59
CA ASN A 156 -6.05 -1.95 -19.52
C ASN A 156 -7.42 -2.29 -20.13
N LYS A 157 -8.45 -1.52 -19.74
CA LYS A 157 -9.84 -1.71 -20.21
C LYS A 157 -10.00 -1.48 -21.72
N LYS A 158 -9.19 -0.58 -22.33
CA LYS A 158 -9.22 -0.36 -23.80
C LYS A 158 -8.88 -1.63 -24.53
N ILE A 159 -7.77 -2.28 -24.14
CA ILE A 159 -7.35 -3.55 -24.74
C ILE A 159 -8.44 -4.61 -24.57
N PHE A 160 -9.03 -4.72 -23.38
CA PHE A 160 -10.13 -5.66 -23.14
C PHE A 160 -11.33 -5.39 -24.06
N ASN A 161 -11.75 -4.13 -24.16
CA ASN A 161 -12.87 -3.72 -25.00
C ASN A 161 -12.60 -3.96 -26.50
N GLU A 162 -11.43 -3.57 -27.00
CA GLU A 162 -10.99 -3.76 -28.40
C GLU A 162 -10.98 -5.23 -28.79
N LEU A 163 -10.60 -6.09 -27.85
CA LEU A 163 -10.60 -7.54 -28.03
C LEU A 163 -11.97 -8.18 -27.72
N GLY A 164 -13.02 -7.41 -27.43
CA GLY A 164 -14.36 -7.92 -27.11
C GLY A 164 -14.43 -8.75 -25.84
N MET A 165 -13.59 -8.43 -24.86
CA MET A 165 -13.59 -9.06 -23.52
C MET A 165 -14.43 -8.21 -22.55
N ASN A 166 -15.75 -8.40 -22.58
CA ASN A 166 -16.72 -7.54 -21.87
C ASN A 166 -16.84 -7.86 -20.37
N LYS A 167 -16.16 -8.90 -19.88
CA LYS A 167 -16.17 -9.30 -18.47
C LYS A 167 -14.76 -9.72 -18.06
N VAL A 168 -14.42 -9.48 -16.79
CA VAL A 168 -13.16 -9.98 -16.24
C VAL A 168 -13.22 -11.49 -16.01
N PRO A 169 -12.09 -12.22 -16.17
CA PRO A 169 -12.06 -13.66 -15.96
C PRO A 169 -12.13 -14.01 -14.47
N VAL A 170 -12.92 -15.01 -14.13
CA VAL A 170 -13.07 -15.53 -12.77
C VAL A 170 -12.27 -16.81 -12.55
N THR A 171 -12.14 -17.62 -13.61
CA THR A 171 -11.38 -18.88 -13.58
C THR A 171 -10.03 -18.74 -14.28
N LYS A 172 -9.05 -19.58 -13.91
CA LYS A 172 -7.75 -19.66 -14.62
C LYS A 172 -7.93 -19.97 -16.10
N LYS A 173 -8.89 -20.83 -16.43
CA LYS A 173 -9.19 -21.18 -17.83
C LYS A 173 -9.64 -19.98 -18.64
N GLU A 174 -10.53 -19.15 -18.10
CA GLU A 174 -10.95 -17.91 -18.74
C GLU A 174 -9.80 -16.93 -18.86
N PHE A 175 -9.00 -16.79 -17.79
CA PHE A 175 -7.85 -15.90 -17.77
C PHE A 175 -6.84 -16.26 -18.88
N PHE A 176 -6.46 -17.53 -19.00
CA PHE A 176 -5.53 -17.96 -20.04
C PHE A 176 -6.11 -17.84 -21.44
N LYS A 177 -7.42 -18.06 -21.61
CA LYS A 177 -8.10 -17.76 -22.89
C LYS A 177 -7.99 -16.28 -23.27
N PHE A 178 -8.04 -15.38 -22.29
CA PHE A 178 -7.83 -13.95 -22.53
C PHE A 178 -6.37 -13.66 -22.91
N CYS A 179 -5.42 -14.30 -22.23
CA CYS A 179 -4.01 -14.22 -22.56
C CYS A 179 -3.72 -14.72 -23.99
N ASP A 180 -4.32 -15.83 -24.42
CA ASP A 180 -4.20 -16.32 -25.80
C ASP A 180 -4.65 -15.26 -26.82
N LYS A 181 -5.83 -14.65 -26.58
CA LYS A 181 -6.39 -13.64 -27.46
C LYS A 181 -5.52 -12.38 -27.55
N MET A 182 -4.93 -11.93 -26.43
CA MET A 182 -3.98 -10.82 -26.43
C MET A 182 -2.72 -11.16 -27.22
N LYS A 183 -2.15 -12.35 -27.02
CA LYS A 183 -0.96 -12.82 -27.70
C LYS A 183 -1.15 -12.95 -29.21
N GLU A 184 -2.32 -13.43 -29.68
CA GLU A 184 -2.72 -13.48 -31.09
C GLU A 184 -2.78 -12.07 -31.71
N ASN A 185 -3.01 -11.04 -30.92
CA ASN A 185 -3.01 -9.64 -31.35
C ASN A 185 -1.69 -8.90 -31.08
N ASN A 186 -0.59 -9.62 -30.82
CA ASN A 186 0.75 -9.09 -30.56
C ASN A 186 0.84 -8.19 -29.32
N ILE A 187 -0.03 -8.39 -28.35
CA ILE A 187 0.00 -7.72 -27.05
C ILE A 187 0.59 -8.68 -26.02
N VAL A 188 1.55 -8.24 -25.22
CA VAL A 188 2.03 -9.02 -24.08
C VAL A 188 0.92 -9.11 -23.03
N PRO A 189 0.40 -10.31 -22.73
CA PRO A 189 -0.77 -10.42 -21.86
C PRO A 189 -0.57 -9.87 -20.44
N ILE A 190 0.58 -10.19 -19.80
CA ILE A 190 0.81 -9.83 -18.40
C ILE A 190 2.29 -9.63 -18.10
N ALA A 191 2.61 -8.59 -17.37
CA ALA A 191 3.95 -8.38 -16.85
C ALA A 191 4.29 -9.40 -15.75
N LEU A 192 5.41 -10.09 -15.89
CA LEU A 192 5.94 -11.03 -14.90
C LEU A 192 6.87 -10.32 -13.90
N ASN A 193 7.67 -9.36 -14.38
CA ASN A 193 8.66 -8.64 -13.61
C ASN A 193 9.63 -9.57 -12.85
N TYR A 194 10.12 -10.59 -13.56
CA TYR A 194 10.95 -11.65 -13.02
C TYR A 194 12.18 -11.15 -12.26
N LYS A 195 12.80 -10.05 -12.73
CA LYS A 195 14.01 -9.48 -12.14
C LYS A 195 13.79 -8.91 -10.73
N GLN A 196 12.61 -8.37 -10.46
CA GLN A 196 12.31 -7.66 -9.22
C GLN A 196 12.03 -8.65 -8.08
N SER A 197 12.98 -8.75 -7.13
CA SER A 197 12.89 -9.67 -5.99
C SER A 197 11.63 -9.46 -5.15
N TRP A 198 11.22 -8.22 -4.97
CA TRP A 198 10.03 -7.85 -4.19
C TRP A 198 8.72 -8.31 -4.86
N ILE A 199 8.64 -8.29 -6.20
CA ILE A 199 7.49 -8.86 -6.94
C ILE A 199 7.50 -10.38 -6.82
N MET A 200 8.66 -11.01 -6.95
CA MET A 200 8.76 -12.47 -6.80
C MET A 200 8.39 -12.92 -5.39
N ASN A 201 8.80 -12.18 -4.35
CA ASN A 201 8.43 -12.47 -2.97
C ASN A 201 6.90 -12.41 -2.73
N MET A 202 6.19 -11.52 -3.39
CA MET A 202 4.72 -11.42 -3.27
C MET A 202 4.03 -12.77 -3.49
N TRP A 203 4.54 -13.59 -4.42
CA TRP A 203 3.95 -14.88 -4.77
C TRP A 203 4.10 -15.96 -3.69
N ILE A 204 4.92 -15.72 -2.67
CA ILE A 204 5.08 -16.60 -1.51
C ILE A 204 4.73 -15.91 -0.18
N ASP A 205 4.58 -14.59 -0.16
CA ASP A 205 4.30 -13.84 1.07
C ASP A 205 2.83 -13.39 1.18
N ASN A 206 2.22 -12.98 0.05
CA ASN A 206 0.90 -12.38 0.03
C ASN A 206 -0.13 -13.24 -0.72
N ILE A 207 0.19 -13.68 -1.92
CA ILE A 207 -0.77 -14.38 -2.80
C ILE A 207 -1.27 -15.70 -2.22
N PRO A 208 -0.48 -16.53 -1.51
CA PRO A 208 -1.00 -17.74 -0.87
C PRO A 208 -2.16 -17.49 0.09
N ASP A 209 -2.13 -16.37 0.84
CA ASP A 209 -3.19 -16.00 1.77
C ASP A 209 -4.52 -15.70 1.05
N LEU A 210 -4.49 -15.27 -0.23
CA LEU A 210 -5.69 -15.02 -1.04
C LEU A 210 -6.38 -16.34 -1.45
N TYR A 211 -5.62 -17.41 -1.66
CA TYR A 211 -6.17 -18.77 -1.91
C TYR A 211 -6.70 -19.40 -0.63
N ASN A 212 -6.03 -19.17 0.49
CA ASN A 212 -6.42 -19.69 1.80
C ASN A 212 -5.86 -18.80 2.92
N ILE A 213 -6.74 -18.15 3.66
CA ILE A 213 -6.38 -17.24 4.77
C ILE A 213 -5.59 -17.95 5.89
N ASN A 214 -5.71 -19.25 6.01
CA ASN A 214 -4.98 -20.08 6.96
C ASN A 214 -3.70 -20.71 6.34
N SER A 215 -3.23 -20.24 5.20
CA SER A 215 -2.10 -20.81 4.44
C SER A 215 -0.89 -21.13 5.31
N LYS A 216 -0.49 -20.21 6.19
CA LYS A 216 0.66 -20.36 7.11
C LYS A 216 0.37 -21.36 8.22
N LYS A 217 -0.84 -21.31 8.79
CA LYS A 217 -1.28 -22.23 9.84
C LYS A 217 -1.35 -23.67 9.33
N ASP A 218 -1.85 -23.86 8.12
CA ASP A 218 -1.93 -25.19 7.51
C ASP A 218 -0.53 -25.78 7.28
N LEU A 219 0.44 -25.00 6.83
CA LEU A 219 1.83 -25.46 6.67
C LEU A 219 2.52 -25.80 7.98
N MET A 220 2.08 -25.22 9.10
CA MET A 220 2.59 -25.61 10.43
C MET A 220 2.03 -26.94 10.90
N ASN A 221 0.94 -27.45 10.32
CA ASN A 221 0.43 -28.81 10.56
C ASN A 221 1.32 -29.87 9.92
N GLU A 222 1.32 -31.08 10.51
CA GLU A 222 2.20 -32.17 10.08
C GLU A 222 1.90 -32.70 8.67
N SER A 223 0.64 -32.63 8.26
CA SER A 223 0.12 -33.22 7.02
C SER A 223 0.42 -32.41 5.77
N TYR A 224 0.91 -31.15 5.91
CA TYR A 224 1.07 -30.24 4.79
C TYR A 224 2.53 -29.97 4.46
N SER A 225 2.84 -29.95 3.18
CA SER A 225 4.11 -29.50 2.62
C SER A 225 3.90 -28.26 1.76
N VAL A 226 4.96 -27.48 1.58
CA VAL A 226 4.86 -26.14 0.93
C VAL A 226 4.40 -26.24 -0.52
N LEU A 227 4.93 -27.21 -1.27
CA LEU A 227 4.66 -27.36 -2.71
C LEU A 227 3.89 -28.66 -3.01
N ASP A 228 2.98 -29.06 -2.13
CA ASP A 228 1.98 -30.08 -2.42
C ASP A 228 0.83 -29.46 -3.23
N ASP A 229 0.15 -30.26 -4.06
CA ASP A 229 -0.87 -29.79 -5.03
C ASP A 229 -2.02 -29.01 -4.38
N ASP A 230 -2.37 -29.32 -3.15
CA ASP A 230 -3.42 -28.64 -2.39
C ASP A 230 -2.93 -27.35 -1.70
N SER A 231 -1.62 -27.16 -1.63
CA SER A 231 -1.03 -26.00 -0.96
C SER A 231 -1.35 -24.69 -1.69
N SER A 232 -1.68 -23.67 -0.92
CA SER A 232 -1.84 -22.29 -1.44
C SER A 232 -0.55 -21.75 -2.04
N PHE A 233 0.60 -22.11 -1.50
CA PHE A 233 1.91 -21.75 -2.01
C PHE A 233 2.15 -22.38 -3.38
N TYR A 234 1.84 -23.66 -3.55
CA TYR A 234 1.92 -24.31 -4.85
C TYR A 234 0.99 -23.64 -5.86
N LYS A 235 -0.28 -23.43 -5.49
CA LYS A 235 -1.27 -22.79 -6.38
C LYS A 235 -0.81 -21.39 -6.85
N SER A 236 -0.20 -20.63 -5.96
CA SER A 236 0.36 -19.31 -6.26
C SER A 236 1.54 -19.40 -7.25
N MET A 237 2.53 -20.24 -6.93
CA MET A 237 3.73 -20.39 -7.76
C MET A 237 3.43 -21.03 -9.13
N GLU A 238 2.52 -22.02 -9.17
CA GLU A 238 2.14 -22.68 -10.41
C GLU A 238 1.33 -21.76 -11.34
N PHE A 239 0.48 -20.87 -10.80
CA PHE A 239 -0.18 -19.87 -11.61
C PHE A 239 0.84 -18.95 -12.30
N LEU A 240 1.83 -18.47 -11.56
CA LEU A 240 2.92 -17.63 -12.10
C LEU A 240 3.76 -18.40 -13.13
N ARG A 241 4.09 -19.66 -12.85
CA ARG A 241 4.83 -20.53 -13.77
C ARG A 241 4.09 -20.76 -15.08
N GLN A 242 2.78 -20.97 -15.04
CA GLN A 242 1.95 -21.11 -16.24
C GLN A 242 1.97 -19.87 -17.11
N ILE A 243 1.97 -18.66 -16.53
CA ILE A 243 2.13 -17.41 -17.29
C ILE A 243 3.43 -17.45 -18.09
N TYR A 244 4.54 -17.83 -17.46
CA TYR A 244 5.84 -17.96 -18.15
C TYR A 244 5.83 -19.09 -19.20
N LYS A 245 5.39 -20.29 -18.81
CA LYS A 245 5.43 -21.49 -19.65
C LYS A 245 4.63 -21.32 -20.95
N TYR A 246 3.51 -20.62 -20.90
CA TYR A 246 2.69 -20.35 -22.09
C TYR A 246 3.17 -19.11 -22.89
N GLY A 247 4.20 -18.43 -22.41
CA GLY A 247 4.77 -17.25 -23.07
C GLY A 247 3.82 -16.06 -23.08
N TYR A 248 3.15 -15.81 -21.96
CA TYR A 248 2.22 -14.69 -21.78
C TYR A 248 2.88 -13.44 -21.21
N CYS A 249 4.18 -13.50 -20.90
CA CYS A 249 4.90 -12.39 -20.29
C CYS A 249 5.99 -11.83 -21.21
N GLU A 250 6.68 -10.82 -20.74
CA GLU A 250 7.85 -10.24 -21.40
C GLU A 250 8.92 -11.29 -21.68
N LYS A 251 9.65 -11.15 -22.80
CA LYS A 251 10.67 -12.12 -23.25
C LYS A 251 12.02 -11.96 -22.55
N ASN A 252 12.40 -10.72 -22.22
CA ASN A 252 13.72 -10.40 -21.67
C ASN A 252 13.67 -10.35 -20.13
N LEU A 253 13.42 -11.50 -19.49
CA LEU A 253 13.17 -11.61 -18.06
C LEU A 253 14.25 -10.99 -17.17
N ILE A 254 15.55 -11.17 -17.54
CA ILE A 254 16.68 -10.80 -16.68
C ILE A 254 17.00 -9.30 -16.74
N ASN A 255 16.77 -8.67 -17.90
CA ASN A 255 17.11 -7.27 -18.13
C ASN A 255 15.89 -6.35 -18.16
N TYR A 256 14.68 -6.88 -17.91
CA TYR A 256 13.47 -6.08 -17.94
C TYR A 256 13.32 -5.29 -16.65
N GLU A 257 13.40 -3.97 -16.77
CA GLU A 257 13.38 -3.06 -15.63
C GLU A 257 11.96 -2.65 -15.24
N TRP A 258 11.77 -2.31 -13.98
CA TRP A 258 10.47 -1.87 -13.46
C TRP A 258 9.92 -0.63 -14.17
N GLU A 259 10.80 0.36 -14.45
CA GLU A 259 10.40 1.56 -15.18
C GLU A 259 10.01 1.26 -16.63
N GLU A 260 10.68 0.30 -17.29
CA GLU A 260 10.31 -0.18 -18.62
C GLU A 260 8.93 -0.83 -18.60
N CYS A 261 8.66 -1.68 -17.60
CA CYS A 261 7.37 -2.32 -17.39
C CYS A 261 6.24 -1.29 -17.26
N LYS A 262 6.41 -0.27 -16.41
CA LYS A 262 5.43 0.79 -16.24
C LYS A 262 5.12 1.51 -17.57
N ASN A 263 6.16 1.89 -18.30
CA ASN A 263 6.03 2.54 -19.61
C ASN A 263 5.32 1.64 -20.63
N ASP A 264 5.62 0.35 -20.67
CA ASP A 264 4.99 -0.59 -21.61
C ASP A 264 3.51 -0.82 -21.28
N ILE A 265 3.12 -0.78 -19.99
CA ILE A 265 1.70 -0.81 -19.57
C ILE A 265 0.99 0.48 -20.02
N VAL A 266 1.59 1.65 -19.77
CA VAL A 266 1.02 2.96 -20.17
C VAL A 266 0.84 3.04 -21.68
N GLN A 267 1.79 2.49 -22.46
CA GLN A 267 1.73 2.45 -23.92
C GLN A 267 0.81 1.34 -24.49
N GLY A 268 0.21 0.50 -23.64
CA GLY A 268 -0.65 -0.60 -24.07
C GLY A 268 0.08 -1.78 -24.71
N LYS A 269 1.41 -1.87 -24.61
CA LYS A 269 2.19 -3.03 -25.06
C LYS A 269 2.00 -4.24 -24.17
N ILE A 270 1.75 -3.99 -22.87
CA ILE A 270 1.38 -4.98 -21.85
C ILE A 270 -0.01 -4.69 -21.36
N ALA A 271 -0.87 -5.70 -21.34
CA ALA A 271 -2.28 -5.55 -20.99
C ALA A 271 -2.56 -5.61 -19.49
N MET A 272 -1.81 -6.41 -18.73
CA MET A 272 -2.08 -6.70 -17.32
C MET A 272 -0.82 -6.75 -16.47
N ILE A 273 -0.99 -6.59 -15.16
CA ILE A 273 0.01 -6.89 -14.13
C ILE A 273 -0.70 -7.38 -12.86
N VAL A 274 -0.13 -8.36 -12.15
CA VAL A 274 -0.55 -8.67 -10.78
C VAL A 274 0.25 -7.79 -9.83
N TRP A 275 -0.44 -6.83 -9.20
CA TRP A 275 0.21 -5.93 -8.26
C TRP A 275 -0.78 -5.33 -7.26
N ASN A 276 -0.26 -4.50 -6.39
CA ASN A 276 -1.00 -3.73 -5.41
C ASN A 276 -1.87 -2.65 -6.09
N SER A 277 -3.09 -2.45 -5.63
CA SER A 277 -4.07 -1.51 -6.20
C SER A 277 -3.56 -0.06 -6.26
N ASP A 278 -2.64 0.36 -5.40
CA ASP A 278 -2.04 1.70 -5.41
C ASP A 278 -1.24 1.97 -6.70
N PHE A 279 -0.86 0.94 -7.43
CA PHE A 279 -0.18 1.07 -8.72
C PHE A 279 -1.05 1.75 -9.78
N ILE A 280 -2.37 1.69 -9.66
CA ILE A 280 -3.31 2.40 -10.54
C ILE A 280 -2.98 3.89 -10.55
N ASN A 281 -2.74 4.47 -9.38
CA ASN A 281 -2.45 5.90 -9.26
C ASN A 281 -1.10 6.26 -9.92
N GLN A 282 -0.09 5.37 -9.85
CA GLN A 282 1.17 5.58 -10.57
C GLN A 282 0.96 5.58 -12.09
N LEU A 283 0.11 4.70 -12.62
CA LEU A 283 -0.22 4.67 -14.05
C LEU A 283 -0.97 5.95 -14.48
N VAL A 284 -1.86 6.48 -13.63
CA VAL A 284 -2.56 7.76 -13.86
C VAL A 284 -1.56 8.91 -13.86
N ASP A 285 -0.64 8.98 -12.89
CA ASP A 285 0.41 10.00 -12.83
C ASP A 285 1.33 9.97 -14.07
N MET A 286 1.49 8.78 -14.68
CA MET A 286 2.23 8.60 -15.94
C MET A 286 1.41 8.89 -17.20
N GLY A 287 0.15 9.33 -17.06
CA GLY A 287 -0.71 9.81 -18.14
C GLY A 287 -1.74 8.82 -18.66
N MET A 288 -1.94 7.66 -18.02
CA MET A 288 -3.11 6.83 -18.33
C MET A 288 -4.40 7.50 -17.81
N ASN A 289 -5.47 7.39 -18.59
CA ASN A 289 -6.78 7.82 -18.10
C ASN A 289 -7.28 6.79 -17.04
N GLU A 290 -7.67 7.26 -15.86
CA GLU A 290 -8.18 6.42 -14.77
C GLU A 290 -9.35 5.52 -15.23
N GLU A 291 -10.23 6.03 -16.10
CA GLU A 291 -11.35 5.26 -16.65
C GLU A 291 -10.93 4.05 -17.49
N ASP A 292 -9.69 4.08 -18.05
CA ASP A 292 -9.13 3.01 -18.86
C ASP A 292 -8.41 1.94 -18.04
N ILE A 293 -8.27 2.14 -16.74
CA ILE A 293 -7.62 1.19 -15.83
C ILE A 293 -8.69 0.45 -15.02
N GLY A 294 -8.52 -0.85 -14.90
CA GLY A 294 -9.33 -1.69 -14.03
C GLY A 294 -8.48 -2.58 -13.16
N ILE A 295 -9.09 -3.17 -12.14
CA ILE A 295 -8.48 -4.18 -11.30
C ILE A 295 -9.53 -5.23 -10.95
N PHE A 296 -9.14 -6.51 -10.98
CA PHE A 296 -10.01 -7.61 -10.56
C PHE A 296 -9.24 -8.63 -9.71
N PRO A 297 -9.93 -9.43 -8.87
CA PRO A 297 -9.30 -10.46 -8.05
C PRO A 297 -8.54 -11.48 -8.90
N ILE A 298 -7.40 -11.97 -8.39
CA ILE A 298 -6.66 -13.03 -9.06
C ILE A 298 -7.58 -14.26 -9.22
N PRO A 299 -7.66 -14.86 -10.43
CA PRO A 299 -8.58 -15.96 -10.67
C PRO A 299 -8.43 -17.13 -9.70
N GLU A 300 -9.57 -17.68 -9.26
CA GLU A 300 -9.69 -18.79 -8.31
C GLU A 300 -9.18 -18.52 -6.89
N THR A 301 -8.80 -17.27 -6.55
CA THR A 301 -8.62 -16.88 -5.16
C THR A 301 -9.96 -16.85 -4.42
N LYS A 302 -9.95 -17.10 -3.11
CA LYS A 302 -11.17 -17.16 -2.30
C LYS A 302 -11.47 -15.83 -1.62
N SER A 303 -10.45 -15.02 -1.42
CA SER A 303 -10.59 -13.74 -0.73
C SER A 303 -9.69 -12.66 -1.33
N VAL A 304 -10.09 -11.42 -1.10
CA VAL A 304 -9.24 -10.24 -1.20
C VAL A 304 -8.88 -9.81 0.21
N ILE A 305 -7.61 -9.51 0.45
CA ILE A 305 -7.14 -9.01 1.73
C ILE A 305 -6.75 -7.55 1.56
N ILE A 306 -7.51 -6.67 2.20
CA ILE A 306 -7.19 -5.24 2.28
C ILE A 306 -6.12 -5.07 3.35
N ASN A 307 -5.03 -4.43 2.99
CA ASN A 307 -3.85 -4.23 3.81
C ASN A 307 -3.42 -2.76 3.80
N GLY A 308 -2.59 -2.37 4.77
CA GLY A 308 -1.83 -1.13 4.70
C GLY A 308 -0.55 -1.35 3.90
N ASP A 309 -0.09 -0.28 3.25
CA ASP A 309 1.22 -0.27 2.59
C ASP A 309 2.30 0.21 3.57
N TYR A 310 3.16 1.13 3.16
CA TYR A 310 4.19 1.68 4.04
C TYR A 310 3.60 2.27 5.32
N ARG A 311 4.40 2.31 6.36
CA ARG A 311 4.03 2.86 7.67
C ARG A 311 4.96 4.01 8.01
N ILE A 312 4.43 5.03 8.67
CA ILE A 312 5.21 6.17 9.16
C ILE A 312 5.07 6.24 10.69
N GLY A 313 6.20 6.42 11.37
CA GLY A 313 6.27 6.54 12.82
C GLY A 313 7.19 7.66 13.27
N VAL A 314 7.12 7.99 14.55
CA VAL A 314 7.99 8.99 15.21
C VAL A 314 9.13 8.27 15.92
N SER A 315 10.36 8.59 15.55
CA SER A 315 11.56 7.99 16.16
C SER A 315 11.61 8.21 17.66
N ARG A 316 11.98 7.18 18.40
CA ARG A 316 12.19 7.27 19.84
C ARG A 316 13.32 8.23 20.22
N ASN A 317 14.30 8.40 19.33
CA ASN A 317 15.49 9.22 19.56
C ASN A 317 15.31 10.69 19.12
N THR A 318 14.10 11.08 18.67
CA THR A 318 13.81 12.48 18.32
C THR A 318 14.06 13.41 19.50
N LYS A 319 14.68 14.56 19.24
CA LYS A 319 14.84 15.64 20.22
C LYS A 319 13.59 16.51 20.32
N TYR A 320 12.65 16.37 19.39
CA TYR A 320 11.47 17.23 19.26
C TYR A 320 10.17 16.40 19.16
N PRO A 321 9.84 15.61 20.21
CA PRO A 321 8.72 14.67 20.14
C PRO A 321 7.38 15.35 19.84
N GLU A 322 7.11 16.51 20.42
CA GLU A 322 5.86 17.24 20.20
C GLU A 322 5.74 17.74 18.74
N ALA A 323 6.82 18.29 18.18
CA ALA A 323 6.84 18.72 16.80
C ALA A 323 6.70 17.55 15.83
N SER A 324 7.38 16.43 16.11
CA SER A 324 7.32 15.22 15.30
C SER A 324 5.93 14.58 15.32
N LYS A 325 5.29 14.50 16.49
CA LYS A 325 3.92 14.01 16.63
C LYS A 325 2.90 14.93 15.96
N ALA A 326 3.06 16.25 16.12
CA ALA A 326 2.19 17.24 15.47
C ALA A 326 2.31 17.15 13.94
N PHE A 327 3.52 16.95 13.42
CA PHE A 327 3.73 16.76 11.98
C PHE A 327 3.11 15.45 11.47
N LEU A 328 3.33 14.33 12.18
CA LEU A 328 2.70 13.06 11.83
C LEU A 328 1.17 13.17 11.83
N LYS A 329 0.59 13.79 12.88
CA LYS A 329 -0.84 14.06 12.95
C LYS A 329 -1.32 14.88 11.75
N TYR A 330 -0.64 15.96 11.43
CA TYR A 330 -0.96 16.86 10.31
C TYR A 330 -0.98 16.09 8.98
N LEU A 331 0.00 15.22 8.73
CA LEU A 331 0.08 14.43 7.49
C LEU A 331 -1.17 13.55 7.30
N PHE A 332 -1.62 12.90 8.38
CA PHE A 332 -2.71 11.91 8.27
C PHE A 332 -4.11 12.50 8.46
N GLU A 333 -4.25 13.63 9.14
CA GLU A 333 -5.56 14.27 9.28
C GLU A 333 -6.10 14.75 7.93
N LYS A 334 -7.41 14.51 7.69
CA LYS A 334 -8.14 15.00 6.51
C LYS A 334 -7.51 14.55 5.18
N ASP A 335 -6.97 13.35 5.14
CA ASP A 335 -6.38 12.73 3.95
C ASP A 335 -5.19 13.47 3.31
N ARG A 336 -4.61 14.49 3.99
CA ARG A 336 -3.60 15.39 3.40
C ARG A 336 -2.46 14.65 2.72
N TYR A 337 -1.87 13.66 3.40
CA TYR A 337 -0.79 12.87 2.81
C TYR A 337 -1.31 11.99 1.66
N ALA A 338 -2.45 11.34 1.86
CA ALA A 338 -3.03 10.46 0.86
C ALA A 338 -3.39 11.21 -0.43
N ASP A 339 -3.99 12.39 -0.29
CA ASP A 339 -4.33 13.26 -1.43
C ASP A 339 -3.07 13.78 -2.14
N ALA A 340 -2.07 14.25 -1.38
CA ALA A 340 -0.85 14.79 -1.94
C ALA A 340 -0.05 13.75 -2.74
N VAL A 341 0.08 12.53 -2.22
CA VAL A 341 0.85 11.49 -2.90
C VAL A 341 -0.01 10.55 -3.76
N ASN A 342 -1.29 10.89 -3.94
CA ASN A 342 -2.28 10.16 -4.75
C ASN A 342 -2.36 8.68 -4.38
N ILE A 343 -2.79 8.39 -3.14
CA ILE A 343 -3.02 7.02 -2.64
C ILE A 343 -4.36 6.95 -1.92
N MET A 344 -4.85 5.73 -1.69
CA MET A 344 -6.09 5.53 -0.94
C MET A 344 -5.85 5.74 0.55
N SER A 345 -6.63 6.61 1.16
CA SER A 345 -6.48 6.95 2.57
C SER A 345 -6.68 5.77 3.52
N ASN A 346 -5.94 5.78 4.62
CA ASN A 346 -6.14 4.86 5.75
C ASN A 346 -7.25 5.30 6.71
N LEU A 347 -7.86 6.48 6.51
CA LEU A 347 -8.97 6.96 7.33
C LEU A 347 -10.28 6.25 6.96
N LYS A 348 -11.07 5.86 7.98
CA LYS A 348 -12.34 5.14 7.76
C LYS A 348 -13.44 5.99 7.14
N ASN A 349 -13.36 7.32 7.28
CA ASN A 349 -14.35 8.26 6.76
C ASN A 349 -13.82 9.01 5.51
N SER A 350 -12.93 8.40 4.75
CA SER A 350 -12.39 8.97 3.52
C SER A 350 -13.18 8.52 2.30
N ASP A 351 -13.47 9.44 1.39
CA ASP A 351 -14.12 9.13 0.10
C ASP A 351 -13.30 8.12 -0.73
N SER A 352 -11.97 8.15 -0.63
CA SER A 352 -11.08 7.24 -1.35
C SER A 352 -11.20 5.81 -0.82
N SER A 353 -11.27 5.63 0.50
CA SER A 353 -11.45 4.31 1.10
C SER A 353 -12.85 3.74 0.82
N GLU A 354 -13.89 4.57 0.83
CA GLU A 354 -15.25 4.14 0.47
C GLU A 354 -15.36 3.71 -1.00
N ARG A 355 -14.71 4.43 -1.93
CA ARG A 355 -14.64 4.03 -3.36
C ARG A 355 -13.97 2.69 -3.55
N LEU A 356 -12.87 2.42 -2.83
CA LEU A 356 -12.18 1.12 -2.88
C LEU A 356 -13.15 -0.01 -2.51
N LEU A 357 -13.84 0.11 -1.39
CA LEU A 357 -14.76 -0.92 -0.90
C LEU A 357 -15.94 -1.12 -1.85
N LYS A 358 -16.51 -0.03 -2.38
CA LYS A 358 -17.58 -0.08 -3.36
C LYS A 358 -17.13 -0.82 -4.64
N ASN A 359 -15.93 -0.56 -5.12
CA ASN A 359 -15.37 -1.23 -6.29
C ASN A 359 -15.13 -2.72 -6.05
N LEU A 360 -14.74 -3.13 -4.85
CA LEU A 360 -14.55 -4.54 -4.50
C LEU A 360 -15.87 -5.30 -4.39
N ASN A 361 -16.95 -4.67 -3.91
CA ASN A 361 -18.26 -5.29 -3.73
C ASN A 361 -18.91 -5.77 -5.04
N GLN A 362 -18.46 -5.31 -6.22
CA GLN A 362 -18.93 -5.83 -7.51
C GLN A 362 -18.47 -7.27 -7.78
N TYR A 363 -17.41 -7.73 -7.11
CA TYR A 363 -16.89 -9.08 -7.24
C TYR A 363 -17.52 -9.96 -6.17
N ASN A 364 -17.98 -11.14 -6.53
CA ASN A 364 -18.49 -12.12 -5.57
C ASN A 364 -17.32 -12.86 -4.90
N ILE A 365 -16.58 -12.13 -4.05
CA ILE A 365 -15.39 -12.61 -3.34
C ILE A 365 -15.43 -12.17 -1.88
N ASP A 366 -14.84 -12.95 -0.99
CA ASP A 366 -14.76 -12.63 0.43
C ASP A 366 -13.74 -11.50 0.68
N ILE A 367 -14.18 -10.39 1.25
CA ILE A 367 -13.33 -9.24 1.56
C ILE A 367 -12.89 -9.33 3.01
N LYS A 368 -11.60 -9.39 3.25
CA LYS A 368 -10.97 -9.42 4.58
C LYS A 368 -10.11 -8.19 4.79
N PHE A 369 -10.10 -7.67 5.98
CA PHE A 369 -9.11 -6.68 6.41
C PHE A 369 -7.97 -7.40 7.13
N LYS A 370 -6.73 -7.08 6.79
CA LYS A 370 -5.55 -7.62 7.48
C LYS A 370 -5.59 -7.31 8.97
N ASP A 371 -6.09 -6.15 9.31
CA ASP A 371 -6.26 -5.68 10.68
C ASP A 371 -7.19 -6.58 11.51
N ASP A 372 -8.32 -7.01 10.94
CA ASP A 372 -9.24 -7.95 11.59
C ASP A 372 -8.62 -9.33 11.80
N ILE A 373 -7.74 -9.73 10.90
CA ILE A 373 -6.99 -10.99 11.03
C ILE A 373 -6.01 -10.87 12.18
N ILE A 374 -5.22 -9.79 12.22
CA ILE A 374 -4.21 -9.54 13.26
C ILE A 374 -4.86 -9.40 14.64
N SER A 375 -5.99 -8.69 14.73
CA SER A 375 -6.70 -8.46 16.00
C SER A 375 -7.16 -9.73 16.70
N LYS A 376 -7.35 -10.81 15.95
CA LYS A 376 -7.81 -12.12 16.45
C LYS A 376 -6.66 -13.08 16.76
N ILE A 377 -5.42 -12.72 16.40
CA ILE A 377 -4.25 -13.57 16.65
C ILE A 377 -3.89 -13.52 18.13
N ASN A 378 -3.92 -14.66 18.79
CA ASN A 378 -3.46 -14.79 20.18
C ASN A 378 -1.92 -14.94 20.25
N ASP A 379 -1.35 -14.89 21.47
CA ASP A 379 0.11 -14.90 21.65
C ASP A 379 0.76 -16.22 21.18
N ASN A 380 0.04 -17.34 21.26
CA ASN A 380 0.54 -18.61 20.72
C ASN A 380 0.62 -18.56 19.20
N GLU A 381 -0.38 -18.00 18.53
CA GLU A 381 -0.38 -17.83 17.07
C GLU A 381 0.68 -16.80 16.61
N LYS A 382 0.93 -15.74 17.38
CA LYS A 382 2.05 -14.82 17.12
C LYS A 382 3.39 -15.57 17.15
N LYS A 383 3.60 -16.41 18.16
CA LYS A 383 4.79 -17.26 18.27
C LYS A 383 4.89 -18.23 17.08
N GLN A 384 3.79 -18.88 16.70
CA GLN A 384 3.75 -19.75 15.52
C GLN A 384 4.10 -19.02 14.23
N ASN A 385 3.64 -17.77 14.04
CA ASN A 385 3.97 -16.95 12.88
C ASN A 385 5.46 -16.57 12.85
N SER A 386 6.08 -16.30 14.00
CA SER A 386 7.53 -16.09 14.10
C SER A 386 8.29 -17.34 13.68
N VAL A 387 7.94 -18.49 14.26
CA VAL A 387 8.53 -19.80 13.93
C VAL A 387 8.32 -20.14 12.45
N PHE A 388 7.15 -19.87 11.89
CA PHE A 388 6.89 -20.03 10.45
C PHE A 388 7.90 -19.23 9.61
N SER A 389 8.13 -17.97 9.95
CA SER A 389 9.07 -17.10 9.23
C SER A 389 10.50 -17.61 9.30
N GLU A 390 10.93 -18.09 10.47
CA GLU A 390 12.25 -18.68 10.66
C GLU A 390 12.44 -19.97 9.84
N ILE A 391 11.45 -20.87 9.85
CA ILE A 391 11.46 -22.10 9.04
C ILE A 391 11.47 -21.76 7.56
N LYS A 392 10.64 -20.82 7.11
CA LYS A 392 10.57 -20.36 5.73
C LYS A 392 11.93 -19.87 5.23
N ASN A 393 12.60 -19.02 6.01
CA ASN A 393 13.92 -18.49 5.67
C ASN A 393 14.98 -19.59 5.65
N SER A 394 15.02 -20.45 6.67
CA SER A 394 15.96 -21.56 6.76
C SER A 394 15.76 -22.61 5.66
N ALA A 395 14.52 -22.81 5.24
CA ALA A 395 14.19 -23.68 4.12
C ALA A 395 14.53 -23.07 2.74
N GLY A 396 14.88 -21.77 2.69
CA GLY A 396 15.22 -21.07 1.45
C GLY A 396 13.99 -20.81 0.58
N ILE A 397 12.85 -20.53 1.22
CA ILE A 397 11.60 -20.17 0.52
C ILE A 397 11.59 -18.66 0.39
N ASP A 398 12.24 -18.16 -0.64
CA ASP A 398 12.44 -16.76 -0.98
C ASP A 398 12.21 -16.50 -2.48
N TYR A 399 12.43 -15.28 -2.93
CA TYR A 399 12.29 -14.90 -4.34
C TYR A 399 13.18 -15.74 -5.29
N ASN A 400 14.36 -16.23 -4.82
CA ASN A 400 15.23 -17.06 -5.65
C ASN A 400 14.57 -18.41 -5.95
N LEU A 401 13.85 -18.97 -4.96
CA LEU A 401 13.07 -20.18 -5.19
C LEU A 401 11.98 -19.92 -6.24
N VAL A 402 11.25 -18.81 -6.14
CA VAL A 402 10.20 -18.44 -7.10
C VAL A 402 10.79 -18.31 -8.51
N GLN A 403 11.89 -17.57 -8.65
CA GLN A 403 12.58 -17.42 -9.94
C GLN A 403 13.01 -18.77 -10.54
N LYS A 404 13.64 -19.63 -9.74
CA LYS A 404 14.06 -20.97 -10.17
C LYS A 404 12.87 -21.85 -10.58
N TYR A 405 11.79 -21.79 -9.80
CA TYR A 405 10.59 -22.59 -10.04
C TYR A 405 9.91 -22.21 -11.37
N ILE A 406 9.78 -20.92 -11.64
CA ILE A 406 9.09 -20.42 -12.84
C ILE A 406 9.75 -20.93 -14.13
N ILE A 407 11.07 -20.83 -14.23
CA ILE A 407 11.82 -21.13 -15.46
C ILE A 407 12.22 -22.60 -15.57
N ALA A 408 12.04 -23.42 -14.52
CA ALA A 408 12.45 -24.81 -14.55
C ALA A 408 11.66 -25.61 -15.60
N PRO A 409 12.35 -26.39 -16.46
CA PRO A 409 11.68 -27.27 -17.41
C PRO A 409 10.79 -28.31 -16.69
N ASP A 410 11.29 -28.84 -15.57
CA ASP A 410 10.63 -29.77 -14.67
C ASP A 410 10.75 -29.26 -13.22
N THR A 411 9.67 -29.32 -12.46
CA THR A 411 9.59 -28.83 -11.08
C THR A 411 9.61 -29.92 -10.02
N ASP A 412 9.55 -31.19 -10.39
CA ASP A 412 9.42 -32.30 -9.42
C ASP A 412 10.59 -32.36 -8.44
N VAL A 413 11.81 -32.19 -8.93
CA VAL A 413 13.02 -32.17 -8.08
C VAL A 413 13.00 -30.96 -7.14
N ILE A 414 12.58 -29.80 -7.63
CA ILE A 414 12.49 -28.58 -6.81
C ILE A 414 11.42 -28.80 -5.72
N ARG A 415 10.24 -29.28 -6.09
CA ARG A 415 9.14 -29.56 -5.16
C ARG A 415 9.57 -30.53 -4.07
N LYS A 416 10.19 -31.65 -4.45
CA LYS A 416 10.70 -32.66 -3.52
C LYS A 416 11.70 -32.02 -2.54
N ASN A 417 12.72 -31.35 -3.04
CA ASN A 417 13.78 -30.76 -2.22
C ASN A 417 13.23 -29.70 -1.25
N VAL A 418 12.33 -28.82 -1.70
CA VAL A 418 11.70 -27.78 -0.86
C VAL A 418 10.85 -28.44 0.22
N ASN A 419 10.03 -29.43 -0.11
CA ASN A 419 9.18 -30.14 0.84
C ASN A 419 9.98 -30.90 1.88
N GLU A 420 11.07 -31.57 1.48
CA GLU A 420 11.98 -32.27 2.41
C GLU A 420 12.69 -31.29 3.34
N LYS A 421 13.19 -30.17 2.79
CA LYS A 421 13.86 -29.16 3.58
C LYS A 421 12.91 -28.48 4.55
N TRP A 422 11.68 -28.12 4.11
CA TRP A 422 10.63 -27.61 4.98
C TRP A 422 10.36 -28.54 6.17
N LYS A 423 10.18 -29.84 5.91
CA LYS A 423 9.96 -30.85 6.96
C LYS A 423 11.12 -30.93 7.93
N SER A 424 12.36 -30.93 7.42
CA SER A 424 13.58 -30.97 8.23
C SER A 424 13.70 -29.74 9.14
N GLU A 425 13.50 -28.53 8.59
CA GLU A 425 13.58 -27.30 9.38
C GLU A 425 12.47 -27.26 10.43
N LYS A 426 11.25 -27.65 10.09
CA LYS A 426 10.10 -27.68 10.99
C LYS A 426 10.32 -28.61 12.20
N LEU A 427 11.05 -29.73 12.04
CA LEU A 427 11.36 -30.64 13.13
C LEU A 427 12.27 -30.01 14.21
N LYS A 428 13.03 -28.95 13.89
CA LYS A 428 13.90 -28.24 14.86
C LYS A 428 13.11 -27.40 15.88
N TYR A 429 11.84 -27.14 15.61
CA TYR A 429 10.96 -26.29 16.44
C TYR A 429 9.87 -27.11 17.16
N ARG A 430 9.98 -28.42 17.17
CA ARG A 430 9.19 -29.35 17.98
C ARG A 430 9.91 -29.60 19.30
#